data_8efa86efdeaeb2ac3448ef546fd4e0fc
#
_entry.id   8efa86efdeaeb2ac3448ef546fd4e0fc
#
_cell.length_a   1.000
_cell.length_b   1.000
_cell.length_c   1.000
_cell.angle_alpha   90.00
_cell.angle_beta   90.00
_cell.angle_gamma   90.00
#
_symmetry.space_group_name_H-M   'P 1'
#
loop_
_entity.id
_entity.type
_entity.pdbx_description
1 polymer ?
#
loop_
_entity_poly.entity_id
_entity_poly.type
_entity_poly.pdbx_seq_one_letter_code
_entity_poly.pdbx_strand_id
1 'polypeptide(L)'
;MATTTSITTNFVGEVAGEYIAKMIQEANTISENLITVRPNLVSSEFVRKIETADGFVDYACGWNPQGSVTLTERELSPKKIKWDSEFCKEDFRSLWTAQEMGFSAHNDNLPATEQAAILADYGRRVARKIDVDIWEGNNADGNFAGIVPLLVADTDVIDVATPVAITSANVEVEVAKFFDAIPDAVLESDGIVYGVSTNVIRALRRAYGSQARSNGTFLNPSEFEFEGYILTEIKGLNANTMVAYNKNQVFFGTSLLSDMNEVKIKDMDEYDLSGQVRMKLVMTGGVQYAYGAEIVLYRG
;
A
#
# COMPACT_ATOMS: atom_id res chain seq x y z
N MET A 1 21.11 -18.03 -45.06
CA MET A 1 21.62 -17.78 -43.70
C MET A 1 20.47 -17.17 -42.92
N ALA A 2 19.85 -17.96 -42.07
CA ALA A 2 18.77 -17.49 -41.21
C ALA A 2 19.41 -16.69 -40.07
N THR A 3 19.08 -15.42 -39.96
CA THR A 3 19.48 -14.59 -38.84
C THR A 3 18.55 -14.96 -37.68
N THR A 4 19.00 -15.81 -36.79
CA THR A 4 18.27 -16.10 -35.57
C THR A 4 18.48 -14.89 -34.64
N THR A 5 17.49 -14.01 -34.60
CA THR A 5 17.46 -12.98 -33.56
C THR A 5 16.88 -13.64 -32.32
N SER A 6 17.76 -14.23 -31.53
CA SER A 6 17.39 -14.72 -30.21
C SER A 6 17.11 -13.51 -29.34
N ILE A 7 15.85 -13.33 -28.93
CA ILE A 7 15.51 -12.37 -27.86
C ILE A 7 15.98 -13.02 -26.55
N THR A 8 17.25 -13.04 -26.31
CA THR A 8 17.83 -13.23 -24.98
C THR A 8 17.81 -11.90 -24.23
N THR A 9 16.69 -11.25 -24.17
CA THR A 9 16.48 -10.16 -23.26
C THR A 9 16.00 -10.74 -21.93
N ASN A 10 16.96 -11.22 -21.17
CA ASN A 10 16.81 -11.10 -19.73
C ASN A 10 16.71 -9.59 -19.46
N PHE A 11 15.53 -9.06 -19.25
CA PHE A 11 15.37 -7.74 -18.70
C PHE A 11 15.80 -7.77 -17.23
N VAL A 12 17.07 -8.03 -17.02
CA VAL A 12 17.78 -7.90 -15.76
C VAL A 12 18.60 -6.63 -15.90
N GLY A 13 18.23 -5.58 -15.23
CA GLY A 13 19.02 -4.37 -15.23
C GLY A 13 18.22 -3.06 -15.28
N GLU A 14 18.89 -2.00 -15.65
CA GLU A 14 18.47 -0.60 -15.58
C GLU A 14 17.06 -0.29 -16.12
N VAL A 15 16.60 -0.96 -17.15
CA VAL A 15 15.27 -0.75 -17.76
C VAL A 15 14.16 -1.36 -16.91
N ALA A 16 14.35 -2.55 -16.37
CA ALA A 16 13.42 -3.17 -15.44
C ALA A 16 13.39 -2.39 -14.11
N GLY A 17 14.54 -1.93 -13.64
CA GLY A 17 14.66 -1.08 -12.46
C GLY A 17 13.90 0.24 -12.59
N GLU A 18 13.95 0.90 -13.74
CA GLU A 18 13.20 2.14 -13.97
C GLU A 18 11.68 1.92 -13.98
N TYR A 19 11.19 0.84 -14.60
CA TYR A 19 9.77 0.50 -14.61
C TYR A 19 9.24 0.16 -13.22
N ILE A 20 9.96 -0.60 -12.42
CA ILE A 20 9.50 -1.02 -11.09
C ILE A 20 9.64 0.10 -10.05
N ALA A 21 10.67 0.94 -10.12
CA ALA A 21 10.76 2.16 -9.31
C ALA A 21 9.53 3.07 -9.57
N LYS A 22 9.08 3.17 -10.81
CA LYS A 22 7.87 3.90 -11.18
C LYS A 22 6.59 3.24 -10.68
N MET A 23 6.54 1.91 -10.60
CA MET A 23 5.43 1.15 -10.03
C MET A 23 5.24 1.40 -8.54
N ILE A 24 6.31 1.39 -7.76
CA ILE A 24 6.29 1.70 -6.32
C ILE A 24 5.95 3.18 -6.10
N GLN A 25 6.37 4.07 -6.98
CA GLN A 25 6.04 5.49 -6.93
C GLN A 25 4.56 5.78 -7.25
N GLU A 26 3.86 4.92 -7.97
CA GLU A 26 2.43 5.06 -8.26
C GLU A 26 1.55 4.58 -7.10
N ALA A 27 2.07 3.77 -6.19
CA ALA A 27 1.40 3.41 -4.93
C ALA A 27 1.49 4.60 -3.96
N ASN A 28 0.36 5.22 -3.64
CA ASN A 28 0.39 6.48 -2.91
C ASN A 28 0.85 6.33 -1.45
N THR A 29 0.67 5.18 -0.83
CA THR A 29 1.09 4.90 0.55
C THR A 29 2.62 5.03 0.71
N ILE A 30 3.39 4.50 -0.23
CA ILE A 30 4.86 4.54 -0.18
C ILE A 30 5.39 5.85 -0.77
N SER A 31 4.83 6.33 -1.88
CA SER A 31 5.31 7.54 -2.57
C SER A 31 5.11 8.81 -1.73
N GLU A 32 4.06 8.88 -0.93
CA GLU A 32 3.76 10.01 -0.04
C GLU A 32 4.34 9.83 1.37
N ASN A 33 5.16 8.78 1.60
CA ASN A 33 5.76 8.46 2.90
C ASN A 33 4.74 8.39 4.04
N LEU A 34 3.58 7.76 3.79
CA LEU A 34 2.53 7.61 4.79
C LEU A 34 2.87 6.56 5.86
N ILE A 35 3.79 5.65 5.55
CA ILE A 35 4.29 4.60 6.44
C ILE A 35 5.80 4.53 6.39
N THR A 36 6.43 3.99 7.43
CA THR A 36 7.87 3.79 7.49
C THR A 36 8.25 2.49 6.79
N VAL A 37 9.06 2.57 5.73
CA VAL A 37 9.56 1.41 5.00
C VAL A 37 10.83 0.87 5.66
N ARG A 38 10.85 -0.43 5.96
CA ARG A 38 12.02 -1.17 6.46
C ARG A 38 12.51 -2.15 5.39
N PRO A 39 13.57 -1.80 4.66
CA PRO A 39 14.17 -2.67 3.66
C PRO A 39 15.13 -3.68 4.31
N ASN A 40 15.56 -4.67 3.51
CA ASN A 40 16.58 -5.67 3.86
C ASN A 40 16.16 -6.66 4.96
N LEU A 41 14.87 -6.93 5.09
CA LEU A 41 14.39 -7.98 5.99
C LEU A 41 14.52 -9.34 5.33
N VAL A 42 15.43 -10.18 5.84
CA VAL A 42 15.61 -11.56 5.38
C VAL A 42 14.66 -12.52 6.13
N SER A 43 14.37 -12.18 7.38
CA SER A 43 13.49 -12.93 8.27
C SER A 43 12.59 -11.96 9.04
N SER A 44 11.80 -12.46 9.99
CA SER A 44 11.02 -11.59 10.86
C SER A 44 11.90 -10.66 11.70
N GLU A 45 11.41 -9.44 11.90
CA GLU A 45 11.98 -8.42 12.79
C GLU A 45 11.00 -8.11 13.91
N PHE A 46 11.52 -7.88 15.11
CA PHE A 46 10.67 -7.52 16.26
C PHE A 46 10.64 -6.01 16.47
N VAL A 47 9.43 -5.45 16.41
CA VAL A 47 9.15 -4.07 16.81
C VAL A 47 9.00 -4.03 18.32
N ARG A 48 9.98 -3.45 19.02
CA ARG A 48 9.98 -3.37 20.46
C ARG A 48 9.24 -2.16 20.95
N LYS A 49 8.40 -2.36 21.98
CA LYS A 49 7.63 -1.33 22.66
C LYS A 49 8.11 -1.20 24.11
N ILE A 50 8.16 0.02 24.59
CA ILE A 50 8.48 0.33 25.99
C ILE A 50 7.30 1.10 26.57
N GLU A 51 6.70 0.55 27.61
CA GLU A 51 5.64 1.22 28.36
C GLU A 51 6.10 1.42 29.80
N THR A 52 5.98 2.65 30.28
CA THR A 52 6.36 3.00 31.63
C THR A 52 5.10 3.38 32.40
N ALA A 53 4.81 2.67 33.48
CA ALA A 53 3.72 3.05 34.39
C ALA A 53 4.11 4.25 35.22
N ASP A 54 3.14 5.13 35.49
CA ASP A 54 3.32 6.25 36.39
C ASP A 54 3.61 5.76 37.83
N GLY A 55 4.66 6.28 38.40
CA GLY A 55 5.13 5.88 39.72
C GLY A 55 5.19 7.01 40.76
N PHE A 56 4.51 8.13 40.50
CA PHE A 56 4.44 9.24 41.44
C PHE A 56 3.58 8.87 42.66
N VAL A 57 4.13 9.05 43.83
CA VAL A 57 3.45 8.87 45.14
C VAL A 57 3.83 9.99 46.08
N ASP A 58 3.02 10.21 47.14
CA ASP A 58 3.35 11.14 48.16
C ASP A 58 4.66 10.76 48.87
N TYR A 59 5.43 11.76 49.22
CA TYR A 59 6.71 11.54 49.87
C TYR A 59 6.54 10.82 51.25
N ALA A 60 7.17 9.65 51.34
CA ALA A 60 7.31 8.91 52.57
C ALA A 60 8.78 8.46 52.76
N CYS A 61 9.26 8.37 53.99
CA CYS A 61 10.59 7.82 54.24
C CYS A 61 10.65 6.33 53.88
N GLY A 62 11.60 5.96 53.03
CA GLY A 62 11.83 4.59 52.61
C GLY A 62 11.83 4.45 51.07
N TRP A 63 12.26 3.28 50.62
CA TRP A 63 12.24 2.90 49.21
C TRP A 63 10.97 2.10 48.93
N ASN A 64 10.05 2.68 48.16
CA ASN A 64 8.78 2.04 47.76
C ASN A 64 8.51 2.29 46.27
N PRO A 65 9.11 1.50 45.37
CA PRO A 65 8.92 1.69 43.93
C PRO A 65 7.48 1.35 43.53
N GLN A 66 6.81 2.27 42.86
CA GLN A 66 5.47 2.10 42.30
C GLN A 66 5.50 2.04 40.78
N GLY A 67 6.52 2.63 40.13
CA GLY A 67 6.69 2.58 38.68
C GLY A 67 7.14 1.21 38.20
N SER A 68 6.63 0.81 37.03
CA SER A 68 7.08 -0.39 36.32
C SER A 68 7.41 -0.04 34.87
N VAL A 69 8.37 -0.77 34.28
CA VAL A 69 8.71 -0.69 32.88
C VAL A 69 8.36 -2.03 32.26
N THR A 70 7.45 -2.00 31.27
CA THR A 70 7.03 -3.19 30.54
C THR A 70 7.62 -3.12 29.12
N LEU A 71 8.30 -4.18 28.74
CA LEU A 71 8.84 -4.37 27.39
C LEU A 71 7.99 -5.40 26.67
N THR A 72 7.39 -5.01 25.56
CA THR A 72 6.62 -5.91 24.69
C THR A 72 7.14 -5.85 23.27
N GLU A 73 6.89 -6.88 22.48
CA GLU A 73 7.36 -7.00 21.10
C GLU A 73 6.21 -7.38 20.18
N ARG A 74 6.24 -6.83 18.95
CA ARG A 74 5.38 -7.27 17.85
C ARG A 74 6.25 -7.77 16.71
N GLU A 75 5.91 -8.91 16.16
CA GLU A 75 6.66 -9.52 15.06
C GLU A 75 6.22 -8.93 13.71
N LEU A 76 7.16 -8.38 12.96
CA LEU A 76 7.02 -8.01 11.55
C LEU A 76 7.58 -9.16 10.71
N SER A 77 6.71 -10.00 10.16
CA SER A 77 7.07 -11.18 9.37
C SER A 77 6.73 -10.96 7.89
N PRO A 78 7.72 -10.68 7.03
CA PRO A 78 7.47 -10.51 5.60
C PRO A 78 7.15 -11.85 4.93
N LYS A 79 6.05 -11.88 4.16
CA LYS A 79 5.61 -13.02 3.37
C LYS A 79 6.10 -12.90 1.94
N LYS A 80 6.65 -13.99 1.40
CA LYS A 80 7.08 -14.07 0.02
C LYS A 80 5.88 -14.41 -0.87
N ILE A 81 5.61 -13.56 -1.85
CA ILE A 81 4.55 -13.73 -2.85
C ILE A 81 5.14 -13.72 -4.24
N LYS A 82 4.49 -14.41 -5.16
CA LYS A 82 4.87 -14.47 -6.55
C LYS A 82 3.68 -14.17 -7.46
N TRP A 83 3.98 -13.64 -8.62
CA TRP A 83 3.05 -13.53 -9.72
C TRP A 83 3.67 -14.18 -10.95
N ASP A 84 3.05 -15.26 -11.41
CA ASP A 84 3.41 -15.95 -12.63
C ASP A 84 2.34 -15.63 -13.68
N SER A 85 2.73 -15.25 -14.90
CA SER A 85 1.83 -15.09 -16.04
C SER A 85 2.47 -15.67 -17.30
N GLU A 86 1.60 -16.06 -18.22
CA GLU A 86 1.98 -16.66 -19.48
C GLU A 86 1.05 -16.10 -20.58
N PHE A 87 1.60 -15.81 -21.74
CA PHE A 87 0.82 -15.39 -22.91
C PHE A 87 1.43 -15.95 -24.19
N CYS A 88 0.56 -16.14 -25.21
CA CYS A 88 0.98 -16.62 -26.51
C CYS A 88 1.36 -15.45 -27.42
N LYS A 89 2.48 -15.53 -28.12
CA LYS A 89 2.91 -14.50 -29.07
C LYS A 89 1.94 -14.36 -30.25
N GLU A 90 1.33 -15.46 -30.69
CA GLU A 90 0.39 -15.49 -31.80
C GLU A 90 -0.87 -14.65 -31.54
N ASP A 91 -1.28 -14.48 -30.28
CA ASP A 91 -2.43 -13.63 -29.91
C ASP A 91 -2.22 -12.18 -30.30
N PHE A 92 -0.97 -11.70 -30.37
CA PHE A 92 -0.62 -10.34 -30.78
C PHE A 92 -0.56 -10.18 -32.32
N ARG A 93 -0.43 -11.27 -33.05
CA ARG A 93 -0.35 -11.24 -34.55
C ARG A 93 -1.65 -10.77 -35.20
N SER A 94 -2.78 -10.92 -34.52
CA SER A 94 -4.09 -10.44 -35.02
C SER A 94 -4.33 -8.95 -34.80
N LEU A 95 -3.47 -8.27 -34.06
CA LEU A 95 -3.56 -6.85 -33.76
C LEU A 95 -2.92 -6.00 -34.87
N TRP A 96 -3.15 -4.70 -34.83
CA TRP A 96 -2.60 -3.72 -35.80
C TRP A 96 -1.07 -3.71 -35.90
N THR A 97 -0.38 -4.19 -34.87
CA THR A 97 1.07 -4.37 -34.79
C THR A 97 1.61 -5.57 -35.61
N ALA A 98 0.74 -6.36 -36.21
CA ALA A 98 1.14 -7.48 -37.04
C ALA A 98 2.09 -7.10 -38.20
N GLN A 99 2.06 -5.86 -38.66
CA GLN A 99 2.99 -5.36 -39.67
C GLN A 99 4.43 -5.23 -39.12
N GLU A 100 4.61 -4.92 -37.87
CA GLU A 100 5.93 -4.84 -37.21
C GLU A 100 6.49 -6.23 -36.91
N MET A 101 5.65 -7.23 -36.72
CA MET A 101 6.04 -8.63 -36.50
C MET A 101 6.52 -9.29 -37.80
N GLY A 102 6.20 -8.71 -38.98
CA GLY A 102 6.57 -9.23 -40.27
C GLY A 102 5.61 -10.27 -40.85
N PHE A 103 5.70 -10.52 -42.18
CA PHE A 103 4.76 -11.36 -42.95
C PHE A 103 5.09 -12.85 -42.91
N SER A 104 6.23 -13.25 -42.36
CA SER A 104 6.63 -14.67 -42.27
C SER A 104 5.87 -15.39 -41.17
N ALA A 105 5.36 -16.58 -41.46
CA ALA A 105 4.73 -17.44 -40.45
C ALA A 105 5.69 -17.93 -39.37
N HIS A 106 7.00 -17.80 -39.60
CA HIS A 106 8.05 -18.17 -38.69
C HIS A 106 8.66 -16.99 -37.94
N ASN A 107 8.09 -15.79 -38.07
CA ASN A 107 8.59 -14.59 -37.40
C ASN A 107 7.82 -14.38 -36.10
N ASP A 108 8.39 -14.84 -34.99
CA ASP A 108 7.75 -14.89 -33.66
C ASP A 108 8.29 -13.80 -32.73
N ASN A 109 8.94 -12.77 -33.26
CA ASN A 109 9.48 -11.69 -32.46
C ASN A 109 8.36 -10.72 -32.03
N LEU A 110 8.10 -10.64 -30.75
CA LEU A 110 7.20 -9.63 -30.19
C LEU A 110 7.88 -8.23 -30.27
N PRO A 111 7.24 -7.21 -30.87
CA PRO A 111 7.81 -5.87 -30.95
C PRO A 111 8.15 -5.28 -29.56
N ALA A 112 9.21 -4.50 -29.48
CA ALA A 112 9.65 -3.89 -28.21
C ALA A 112 8.60 -2.95 -27.60
N THR A 113 7.79 -2.30 -28.44
CA THR A 113 6.65 -1.45 -28.04
C THR A 113 5.58 -2.21 -27.30
N GLU A 114 5.23 -3.42 -27.77
CA GLU A 114 4.24 -4.29 -27.11
C GLU A 114 4.77 -4.84 -25.79
N GLN A 115 6.03 -5.25 -25.75
CA GLN A 115 6.68 -5.68 -24.51
C GLN A 115 6.67 -4.57 -23.45
N ALA A 116 6.98 -3.34 -23.86
CA ALA A 116 6.96 -2.17 -22.95
C ALA A 116 5.53 -1.87 -22.45
N ALA A 117 4.52 -1.98 -23.31
CA ALA A 117 3.13 -1.76 -22.92
C ALA A 117 2.63 -2.82 -21.92
N ILE A 118 2.96 -4.10 -22.16
CA ILE A 118 2.62 -5.21 -21.27
C ILE A 118 3.30 -5.00 -19.90
N LEU A 119 4.59 -4.67 -19.89
CA LEU A 119 5.33 -4.39 -18.66
C LEU A 119 4.75 -3.21 -17.90
N ALA A 120 4.37 -2.14 -18.57
CA ALA A 120 3.77 -0.97 -17.94
C ALA A 120 2.39 -1.28 -17.33
N ASP A 121 1.55 -2.09 -17.99
CA ASP A 121 0.26 -2.52 -17.40
C ASP A 121 0.47 -3.47 -16.22
N TYR A 122 1.40 -4.41 -16.35
CA TYR A 122 1.79 -5.32 -15.29
C TYR A 122 2.24 -4.55 -14.05
N GLY A 123 3.03 -3.51 -14.27
CA GLY A 123 3.51 -2.64 -13.23
C GLY A 123 2.46 -1.89 -12.46
N ARG A 124 1.53 -1.29 -13.19
CA ARG A 124 0.41 -0.60 -12.55
C ARG A 124 -0.45 -1.53 -11.70
N ARG A 125 -0.66 -2.77 -12.16
CA ARG A 125 -1.41 -3.79 -11.40
C ARG A 125 -0.69 -4.21 -10.13
N VAL A 126 0.63 -4.42 -10.21
CA VAL A 126 1.46 -4.77 -9.05
C VAL A 126 1.47 -3.65 -8.02
N ALA A 127 1.71 -2.41 -8.45
CA ALA A 127 1.71 -1.25 -7.55
C ALA A 127 0.36 -1.10 -6.82
N ARG A 128 -0.74 -1.18 -7.55
CA ARG A 128 -2.08 -1.14 -6.96
C ARG A 128 -2.33 -2.30 -5.99
N LYS A 129 -1.86 -3.50 -6.34
CA LYS A 129 -2.01 -4.68 -5.49
C LYS A 129 -1.24 -4.52 -4.18
N ILE A 130 0.00 -4.02 -4.23
CA ILE A 130 0.81 -3.75 -3.04
C ILE A 130 0.12 -2.74 -2.14
N ASP A 131 -0.39 -1.64 -2.70
CA ASP A 131 -1.07 -0.59 -1.94
C ASP A 131 -2.33 -1.12 -1.22
N VAL A 132 -3.12 -1.93 -1.91
CA VAL A 132 -4.29 -2.61 -1.31
C VAL A 132 -3.87 -3.62 -0.24
N ASP A 133 -2.82 -4.41 -0.48
CA ASP A 133 -2.37 -5.42 0.48
C ASP A 133 -1.75 -4.80 1.74
N ILE A 134 -1.08 -3.66 1.63
CA ILE A 134 -0.58 -2.92 2.79
C ILE A 134 -1.73 -2.59 3.76
N TRP A 135 -2.88 -2.19 3.23
CA TRP A 135 -4.00 -1.79 4.08
C TRP A 135 -4.98 -2.92 4.38
N GLU A 136 -5.38 -3.69 3.38
CA GLU A 136 -6.53 -4.62 3.44
C GLU A 136 -6.14 -6.08 3.17
N GLY A 137 -4.85 -6.40 3.11
CA GLY A 137 -4.37 -7.75 2.87
C GLY A 137 -4.90 -8.74 3.90
N ASN A 138 -5.47 -9.84 3.45
CA ASN A 138 -6.15 -10.84 4.29
C ASN A 138 -5.27 -12.05 4.67
N ASN A 139 -3.97 -11.98 4.40
CA ASN A 139 -3.00 -13.08 4.61
C ASN A 139 -3.31 -14.39 3.87
N ALA A 140 -4.25 -14.40 2.92
CA ALA A 140 -4.54 -15.54 2.07
C ALA A 140 -3.43 -15.78 1.02
N ASP A 141 -3.63 -16.77 0.13
CA ASP A 141 -2.70 -17.02 -0.96
C ASP A 141 -2.49 -15.79 -1.85
N GLY A 142 -1.22 -15.42 -2.06
CA GLY A 142 -0.85 -14.24 -2.84
C GLY A 142 -1.02 -12.89 -2.12
N ASN A 143 -1.40 -12.88 -0.83
CA ASN A 143 -1.52 -11.68 -0.02
C ASN A 143 -0.72 -11.81 1.27
N PHE A 144 -0.20 -10.71 1.81
CA PHE A 144 0.28 -10.63 3.19
C PHE A 144 -0.81 -10.03 4.10
N ALA A 145 -0.60 -10.07 5.41
CA ALA A 145 -1.54 -9.45 6.35
C ALA A 145 -1.47 -7.92 6.22
N GLY A 146 -2.62 -7.27 6.00
CA GLY A 146 -2.73 -5.81 5.92
C GLY A 146 -2.89 -5.15 7.28
N ILE A 147 -2.73 -3.82 7.31
CA ILE A 147 -2.83 -3.02 8.53
C ILE A 147 -4.24 -3.13 9.12
N VAL A 148 -5.29 -2.89 8.33
CA VAL A 148 -6.69 -2.88 8.80
C VAL A 148 -7.11 -4.23 9.42
N PRO A 149 -6.85 -5.40 8.82
CA PRO A 149 -7.12 -6.68 9.47
C PRO A 149 -6.36 -6.89 10.77
N LEU A 150 -5.12 -6.41 10.88
CA LEU A 150 -4.35 -6.47 12.11
C LEU A 150 -4.94 -5.55 13.20
N LEU A 151 -5.38 -4.34 12.83
CA LEU A 151 -6.03 -3.41 13.75
C LEU A 151 -7.36 -3.97 14.28
N VAL A 152 -8.15 -4.59 13.41
CA VAL A 152 -9.44 -5.21 13.81
C VAL A 152 -9.26 -6.39 14.77
N ALA A 153 -8.13 -7.10 14.68
CA ALA A 153 -7.81 -8.21 15.56
C ALA A 153 -7.25 -7.77 16.93
N ASP A 154 -6.83 -6.53 17.04
CA ASP A 154 -6.21 -5.97 18.25
C ASP A 154 -7.23 -5.21 19.09
N THR A 155 -7.42 -5.63 20.33
CA THR A 155 -8.36 -5.01 21.29
C THR A 155 -7.89 -3.67 21.84
N ASP A 156 -6.61 -3.34 21.69
CA ASP A 156 -6.03 -2.08 22.17
C ASP A 156 -6.34 -0.91 21.21
N VAL A 157 -6.72 -1.21 19.96
CA VAL A 157 -7.05 -0.20 18.95
C VAL A 157 -8.38 0.49 19.27
N ILE A 158 -8.42 1.78 19.07
CA ILE A 158 -9.62 2.59 19.32
C ILE A 158 -10.56 2.48 18.12
N ASP A 159 -11.61 1.66 18.25
CA ASP A 159 -12.67 1.58 17.26
C ASP A 159 -13.72 2.68 17.49
N VAL A 160 -14.06 3.41 16.42
CA VAL A 160 -15.11 4.42 16.49
C VAL A 160 -16.49 3.76 16.68
N ALA A 161 -17.22 4.20 17.68
CA ALA A 161 -18.52 3.63 18.00
C ALA A 161 -19.58 3.92 16.92
N THR A 162 -20.40 2.92 16.61
CA THR A 162 -21.56 3.03 15.69
C THR A 162 -21.23 3.68 14.34
N PRO A 163 -20.26 3.15 13.60
CA PRO A 163 -19.93 3.66 12.27
C PRO A 163 -21.06 3.33 11.29
N VAL A 164 -21.31 4.21 10.33
CA VAL A 164 -22.30 4.02 9.26
C VAL A 164 -21.68 4.29 7.90
N ALA A 165 -22.29 3.73 6.85
CA ALA A 165 -21.84 3.97 5.49
C ALA A 165 -21.84 5.47 5.14
N ILE A 166 -20.75 5.98 4.62
CA ILE A 166 -20.50 7.40 4.39
C ILE A 166 -21.15 7.85 3.08
N THR A 167 -21.96 8.89 3.19
CA THR A 167 -22.65 9.57 2.10
C THR A 167 -22.33 11.07 2.15
N SER A 168 -22.67 11.83 1.11
CA SER A 168 -22.50 13.28 1.12
C SER A 168 -23.37 14.01 2.15
N ALA A 169 -24.40 13.35 2.71
CA ALA A 169 -25.28 13.94 3.70
C ALA A 169 -24.80 13.76 5.14
N ASN A 170 -24.04 12.70 5.42
CA ASN A 170 -23.60 12.36 6.78
C ASN A 170 -22.06 12.45 6.98
N VAL A 171 -21.30 12.69 5.92
CA VAL A 171 -19.84 12.64 5.96
C VAL A 171 -19.22 13.56 7.02
N GLU A 172 -19.76 14.77 7.21
CA GLU A 172 -19.26 15.73 8.20
C GLU A 172 -19.44 15.20 9.62
N VAL A 173 -20.61 14.61 9.90
CA VAL A 173 -20.89 14.01 11.21
C VAL A 173 -20.03 12.79 11.47
N GLU A 174 -19.82 11.94 10.47
CA GLU A 174 -19.01 10.73 10.64
C GLU A 174 -17.51 11.06 10.75
N VAL A 175 -17.02 12.07 10.03
CA VAL A 175 -15.65 12.56 10.19
C VAL A 175 -15.46 13.23 11.54
N ALA A 176 -16.45 13.99 12.06
CA ALA A 176 -16.40 14.54 13.42
C ALA A 176 -16.30 13.43 14.48
N LYS A 177 -17.13 12.37 14.39
CA LYS A 177 -17.03 11.20 15.30
C LYS A 177 -15.64 10.54 15.26
N PHE A 178 -15.04 10.50 14.08
CA PHE A 178 -13.70 9.95 13.93
C PHE A 178 -12.67 10.82 14.66
N PHE A 179 -12.73 12.15 14.52
CA PHE A 179 -11.84 13.06 15.26
C PHE A 179 -12.09 13.07 16.76
N ASP A 180 -13.37 13.02 17.19
CA ASP A 180 -13.73 12.94 18.61
C ASP A 180 -13.20 11.68 19.30
N ALA A 181 -12.96 10.61 18.54
CA ALA A 181 -12.40 9.37 19.07
C ALA A 181 -10.87 9.40 19.22
N ILE A 182 -10.19 10.39 18.63
CA ILE A 182 -8.73 10.48 18.69
C ILE A 182 -8.32 11.09 20.04
N PRO A 183 -7.46 10.43 20.83
CA PRO A 183 -6.97 10.99 22.09
C PRO A 183 -6.18 12.30 21.86
N ASP A 184 -6.35 13.30 22.73
CA ASP A 184 -5.65 14.59 22.64
C ASP A 184 -4.13 14.44 22.54
N ALA A 185 -3.55 13.51 23.28
CA ALA A 185 -2.12 13.22 23.24
C ALA A 185 -1.63 12.74 21.87
N VAL A 186 -2.52 12.09 21.10
CA VAL A 186 -2.23 11.63 19.75
C VAL A 186 -2.36 12.80 18.77
N LEU A 187 -3.40 13.66 18.93
CA LEU A 187 -3.61 14.85 18.08
C LEU A 187 -2.44 15.83 18.11
N GLU A 188 -1.75 15.94 19.24
CA GLU A 188 -0.61 16.85 19.41
C GLU A 188 0.74 16.25 18.96
N SER A 189 0.78 14.98 18.55
CA SER A 189 2.02 14.32 18.19
C SER A 189 2.46 14.65 16.74
N ASP A 190 3.77 14.80 16.54
CA ASP A 190 4.33 15.01 15.21
C ASP A 190 4.23 13.77 14.32
N GLY A 191 3.82 13.96 13.07
CA GLY A 191 3.81 12.90 12.06
C GLY A 191 2.54 12.06 12.05
N ILE A 192 1.43 12.57 12.61
CA ILE A 192 0.12 11.95 12.46
C ILE A 192 -0.36 12.04 11.01
N VAL A 193 -0.97 10.95 10.56
CA VAL A 193 -1.64 10.85 9.28
C VAL A 193 -3.12 10.53 9.52
N TYR A 194 -3.99 11.38 9.02
CA TYR A 194 -5.43 11.16 8.98
C TYR A 194 -5.79 10.57 7.63
N GLY A 195 -5.63 9.25 7.52
CA GLY A 195 -5.88 8.51 6.30
C GLY A 195 -7.36 8.25 6.09
N VAL A 196 -7.88 8.60 4.92
CA VAL A 196 -9.28 8.38 4.56
C VAL A 196 -9.39 7.71 3.20
N SER A 197 -10.42 6.86 3.04
CA SER A 197 -10.66 6.20 1.77
C SER A 197 -11.20 7.16 0.69
N THR A 198 -11.01 6.81 -0.57
CA THR A 198 -11.39 7.63 -1.73
C THR A 198 -12.87 8.02 -1.73
N ASN A 199 -13.78 7.15 -1.24
CA ASN A 199 -15.21 7.49 -1.20
C ASN A 199 -15.52 8.57 -0.16
N VAL A 200 -14.80 8.64 0.96
CA VAL A 200 -14.93 9.69 1.98
C VAL A 200 -14.54 11.04 1.38
N ILE A 201 -13.40 11.10 0.70
CA ILE A 201 -12.97 12.32 -0.01
C ILE A 201 -14.02 12.78 -1.04
N ARG A 202 -14.58 11.84 -1.81
CA ARG A 202 -15.65 12.16 -2.77
C ARG A 202 -16.91 12.67 -2.10
N ALA A 203 -17.28 12.10 -0.96
CA ALA A 203 -18.44 12.53 -0.18
C ALA A 203 -18.23 13.94 0.37
N LEU A 204 -17.04 14.24 0.94
CA LEU A 204 -16.66 15.57 1.40
C LEU A 204 -16.68 16.61 0.27
N ARG A 205 -16.12 16.28 -0.90
CA ARG A 205 -16.19 17.16 -2.09
C ARG A 205 -17.60 17.52 -2.48
N ARG A 206 -18.51 16.57 -2.40
CA ARG A 206 -19.94 16.81 -2.71
C ARG A 206 -20.61 17.65 -1.63
N ALA A 207 -20.35 17.38 -0.34
CA ALA A 207 -20.89 18.15 0.77
C ALA A 207 -20.42 19.61 0.69
N TYR A 208 -19.12 19.87 0.61
CA TYR A 208 -18.56 21.23 0.49
C TYR A 208 -18.99 21.94 -0.81
N GLY A 209 -19.07 21.22 -1.93
CA GLY A 209 -19.55 21.76 -3.18
C GLY A 209 -21.01 22.21 -3.13
N SER A 210 -21.86 21.52 -2.34
CA SER A 210 -23.25 21.91 -2.11
C SER A 210 -23.35 23.15 -1.21
N GLN A 211 -22.53 23.21 -0.16
CA GLN A 211 -22.46 24.36 0.76
C GLN A 211 -21.89 25.61 0.06
N ALA A 212 -20.82 25.46 -0.73
CA ALA A 212 -20.23 26.54 -1.50
C ALA A 212 -21.24 27.17 -2.47
N ARG A 213 -22.06 26.36 -3.13
CA ARG A 213 -23.15 26.84 -4.00
C ARG A 213 -24.22 27.60 -3.22
N SER A 214 -24.54 27.16 -2.02
CA SER A 214 -25.52 27.80 -1.15
C SER A 214 -25.01 29.14 -0.62
N ASN A 215 -23.73 29.25 -0.27
CA ASN A 215 -23.13 30.41 0.37
C ASN A 215 -22.40 31.36 -0.59
N GLY A 216 -22.34 31.03 -1.88
CA GLY A 216 -21.66 31.85 -2.90
C GLY A 216 -20.13 31.90 -2.78
N THR A 217 -19.54 31.04 -1.96
CA THR A 217 -18.08 30.99 -1.74
C THR A 217 -17.48 29.82 -2.50
N PHE A 218 -16.53 30.08 -3.39
CA PHE A 218 -15.76 29.02 -4.05
C PHE A 218 -14.67 28.53 -3.10
N LEU A 219 -14.88 27.40 -2.46
CA LEU A 219 -13.79 26.66 -1.81
C LEU A 219 -12.98 25.95 -2.90
N ASN A 220 -11.69 26.24 -2.95
CA ASN A 220 -10.76 25.55 -3.85
C ASN A 220 -10.22 24.33 -3.08
N PRO A 221 -10.71 23.10 -3.33
CA PRO A 221 -10.35 21.93 -2.55
C PRO A 221 -9.04 21.32 -3.06
N SER A 222 -7.93 22.04 -2.99
CA SER A 222 -6.61 21.46 -3.26
C SER A 222 -6.12 20.61 -2.09
N GLU A 223 -6.54 20.95 -0.87
CA GLU A 223 -6.26 20.20 0.35
C GLU A 223 -7.56 19.98 1.11
N PHE A 224 -7.84 18.74 1.52
CA PHE A 224 -9.01 18.44 2.33
C PHE A 224 -8.67 18.69 3.79
N GLU A 225 -9.16 19.79 4.30
CA GLU A 225 -9.03 20.19 5.68
C GLU A 225 -10.36 20.04 6.40
N PHE A 226 -10.34 19.40 7.55
CA PHE A 226 -11.46 19.32 8.46
C PHE A 226 -10.99 19.76 9.85
N GLU A 227 -11.62 20.78 10.43
CA GLU A 227 -11.27 21.36 11.74
C GLU A 227 -9.78 21.78 11.88
N GLY A 228 -9.12 22.15 10.80
CA GLY A 228 -7.71 22.52 10.79
C GLY A 228 -6.75 21.34 10.55
N TYR A 229 -7.25 20.13 10.39
CA TYR A 229 -6.45 18.92 10.11
C TYR A 229 -6.57 18.49 8.66
N ILE A 230 -5.42 18.17 8.05
CA ILE A 230 -5.37 17.75 6.64
C ILE A 230 -5.69 16.26 6.54
N LEU A 231 -6.75 15.93 5.79
CA LEU A 231 -7.13 14.56 5.47
C LEU A 231 -6.33 14.05 4.27
N THR A 232 -5.67 12.93 4.43
CA THR A 232 -4.86 12.29 3.38
C THR A 232 -5.64 11.15 2.71
N GLU A 233 -5.79 11.21 1.40
CA GLU A 233 -6.42 10.14 0.63
C GLU A 233 -5.50 8.91 0.57
N ILE A 234 -5.97 7.77 1.05
CA ILE A 234 -5.29 6.48 0.93
C ILE A 234 -6.06 5.60 -0.05
N LYS A 235 -5.46 5.33 -1.20
CA LYS A 235 -6.12 4.58 -2.28
C LYS A 235 -6.26 3.09 -2.00
N GLY A 236 -5.42 2.55 -1.11
CA GLY A 236 -5.44 1.15 -0.71
C GLY A 236 -6.54 0.78 0.28
N LEU A 237 -7.20 1.76 0.92
CA LEU A 237 -8.28 1.53 1.88
C LEU A 237 -9.59 1.15 1.21
N ASN A 238 -10.33 0.24 1.84
CA ASN A 238 -11.69 -0.07 1.47
C ASN A 238 -12.63 1.13 1.67
N ALA A 239 -13.79 1.11 0.99
CA ALA A 239 -14.79 2.15 1.13
C ALA A 239 -15.24 2.31 2.59
N ASN A 240 -15.56 3.53 3.00
CA ASN A 240 -16.00 3.92 4.34
C ASN A 240 -15.00 3.63 5.47
N THR A 241 -13.71 3.54 5.14
CA THR A 241 -12.65 3.34 6.14
C THR A 241 -11.87 4.62 6.34
N MET A 242 -11.61 4.97 7.60
CA MET A 242 -10.72 6.06 8.01
C MET A 242 -9.79 5.54 9.10
N VAL A 243 -8.53 5.95 9.09
CA VAL A 243 -7.51 5.53 10.08
C VAL A 243 -6.67 6.73 10.48
N ALA A 244 -6.55 6.99 11.79
CA ALA A 244 -5.59 7.94 12.32
C ALA A 244 -4.43 7.18 12.97
N TYR A 245 -3.22 7.50 12.59
CA TYR A 245 -2.02 6.82 13.09
C TYR A 245 -0.79 7.71 12.94
N ASN A 246 0.24 7.42 13.71
CA ASN A 246 1.55 8.05 13.54
C ASN A 246 2.37 7.26 12.50
N LYS A 247 2.82 7.92 11.41
CA LYS A 247 3.59 7.29 10.32
C LYS A 247 4.89 6.62 10.79
N ASN A 248 5.47 7.10 11.90
CA ASN A 248 6.71 6.55 12.45
C ASN A 248 6.48 5.24 13.21
N GLN A 249 5.23 4.88 13.49
CA GLN A 249 4.86 3.68 14.25
C GLN A 249 4.27 2.58 13.37
N VAL A 250 4.01 2.84 12.11
CA VAL A 250 3.51 1.86 11.13
C VAL A 250 4.62 1.51 10.16
N PHE A 251 4.93 0.22 10.05
CA PHE A 251 6.06 -0.29 9.31
C PHE A 251 5.63 -1.19 8.15
N PHE A 252 6.24 -0.98 7.00
CA PHE A 252 6.20 -1.91 5.89
C PHE A 252 7.57 -2.56 5.72
N GLY A 253 7.63 -3.86 5.92
CA GLY A 253 8.85 -4.65 5.78
C GLY A 253 8.94 -5.33 4.43
N THR A 254 10.10 -5.24 3.81
CA THR A 254 10.41 -5.91 2.55
C THR A 254 11.84 -6.47 2.58
N SER A 255 12.11 -7.47 1.75
CA SER A 255 13.49 -7.92 1.53
C SER A 255 14.31 -6.85 0.79
N LEU A 256 15.28 -7.23 0.00
CA LEU A 256 16.01 -6.29 -0.84
C LEU A 256 15.03 -5.50 -1.73
N LEU A 257 15.15 -4.18 -1.70
CA LEU A 257 14.42 -3.30 -2.62
C LEU A 257 14.71 -3.66 -4.09
N SER A 258 15.90 -4.19 -4.37
CA SER A 258 16.29 -4.71 -5.70
C SER A 258 15.49 -5.93 -6.12
N ASP A 259 15.03 -6.79 -5.20
CA ASP A 259 14.23 -7.97 -5.55
C ASP A 259 12.83 -7.57 -6.07
N MET A 260 12.31 -6.44 -5.59
CA MET A 260 11.08 -5.84 -6.13
C MET A 260 11.25 -5.34 -7.57
N ASN A 261 12.50 -5.15 -8.00
CA ASN A 261 12.86 -4.61 -9.31
C ASN A 261 13.15 -5.69 -10.35
N GLU A 262 13.03 -6.99 -10.01
CA GLU A 262 13.38 -8.07 -10.92
C GLU A 262 12.14 -8.75 -11.48
N VAL A 263 11.69 -8.33 -12.67
CA VAL A 263 10.72 -9.08 -13.48
C VAL A 263 11.50 -10.00 -14.43
N LYS A 264 11.36 -11.31 -14.24
CA LYS A 264 11.95 -12.29 -15.15
C LYS A 264 10.99 -12.57 -16.29
N ILE A 265 11.42 -12.29 -17.51
CA ILE A 265 10.70 -12.62 -18.73
C ILE A 265 11.52 -13.65 -19.50
N LYS A 266 10.89 -14.75 -19.89
CA LYS A 266 11.51 -15.77 -20.73
C LYS A 266 10.62 -16.12 -21.89
N ASP A 267 11.22 -16.13 -23.07
CA ASP A 267 10.67 -16.75 -24.24
C ASP A 267 10.86 -18.28 -24.13
N MET A 268 9.77 -19.02 -24.20
CA MET A 268 9.79 -20.46 -24.08
C MET A 268 10.05 -21.17 -25.42
N ASP A 269 10.01 -20.45 -26.55
CA ASP A 269 10.29 -21.02 -27.86
C ASP A 269 11.67 -21.67 -27.97
N GLU A 270 12.66 -21.13 -27.25
CA GLU A 270 14.00 -21.72 -27.19
C GLU A 270 14.07 -23.06 -26.44
N TYR A 271 13.06 -23.35 -25.58
CA TYR A 271 13.09 -24.50 -24.69
C TYR A 271 12.08 -25.59 -25.05
N ASP A 272 10.84 -25.21 -25.40
CA ASP A 272 9.75 -26.15 -25.59
C ASP A 272 8.96 -25.93 -26.89
N LEU A 273 9.39 -24.98 -27.72
CA LEU A 273 8.77 -24.63 -29.02
C LEU A 273 7.27 -24.28 -28.89
N SER A 274 6.86 -23.74 -27.72
CA SER A 274 5.44 -23.50 -27.42
C SER A 274 4.93 -22.14 -27.92
N GLY A 275 5.79 -21.23 -28.38
CA GLY A 275 5.42 -19.89 -28.77
C GLY A 275 4.93 -19.01 -27.62
N GLN A 276 5.19 -19.44 -26.37
CA GLN A 276 4.74 -18.78 -25.16
C GLN A 276 5.83 -17.91 -24.55
N VAL A 277 5.42 -16.79 -23.96
CA VAL A 277 6.29 -15.93 -23.14
C VAL A 277 5.83 -16.04 -21.69
N ARG A 278 6.74 -16.40 -20.80
CA ARG A 278 6.50 -16.48 -19.35
C ARG A 278 7.12 -15.31 -18.62
N MET A 279 6.32 -14.71 -17.76
CA MET A 279 6.73 -13.63 -16.88
C MET A 279 6.59 -14.07 -15.43
N LYS A 280 7.60 -13.73 -14.62
CA LYS A 280 7.60 -14.01 -13.18
C LYS A 280 8.09 -12.81 -12.40
N LEU A 281 7.27 -12.40 -11.43
CA LEU A 281 7.64 -11.45 -10.38
C LEU A 281 7.64 -12.19 -9.03
N VAL A 282 8.63 -11.92 -8.21
CA VAL A 282 8.69 -12.41 -6.83
C VAL A 282 9.00 -11.23 -5.93
N MET A 283 8.19 -11.03 -4.90
CA MET A 283 8.40 -9.97 -3.93
C MET A 283 8.12 -10.46 -2.52
N THR A 284 8.58 -9.72 -1.54
CA THR A 284 8.28 -9.94 -0.13
C THR A 284 7.63 -8.70 0.43
N GLY A 285 6.62 -8.88 1.25
CA GLY A 285 5.94 -7.78 1.91
C GLY A 285 5.32 -8.23 3.22
N GLY A 286 5.31 -7.34 4.18
CA GLY A 286 4.64 -7.53 5.46
C GLY A 286 4.45 -6.18 6.13
N VAL A 287 3.44 -6.05 6.97
CA VAL A 287 3.17 -4.83 7.71
C VAL A 287 3.05 -5.12 9.19
N GLN A 288 3.40 -4.15 10.01
CA GLN A 288 3.21 -4.18 11.45
C GLN A 288 3.17 -2.75 12.00
N TYR A 289 2.56 -2.58 13.16
CA TYR A 289 2.53 -1.31 13.88
C TYR A 289 3.01 -1.51 15.33
N ALA A 290 3.40 -0.41 15.99
CA ALA A 290 3.93 -0.45 17.36
C ALA A 290 2.79 -0.43 18.39
N TYR A 291 2.08 0.69 18.55
CA TYR A 291 1.09 0.91 19.59
C TYR A 291 -0.33 0.94 19.02
N GLY A 292 -1.16 -0.05 19.40
CA GLY A 292 -2.58 -0.09 19.01
C GLY A 292 -3.40 1.02 19.67
N ALA A 293 -3.11 1.35 20.93
CA ALA A 293 -3.82 2.37 21.69
C ALA A 293 -3.69 3.82 21.14
N GLU A 294 -2.75 4.04 20.21
CA GLU A 294 -2.55 5.32 19.55
C GLU A 294 -3.14 5.35 18.12
N ILE A 295 -3.81 4.28 17.73
CA ILE A 295 -4.42 4.16 16.39
C ILE A 295 -5.94 4.17 16.54
N VAL A 296 -6.59 4.99 15.73
CA VAL A 296 -8.05 5.06 15.67
C VAL A 296 -8.51 4.51 14.33
N LEU A 297 -9.46 3.59 14.38
CA LEU A 297 -10.06 2.96 13.19
C LEU A 297 -11.56 3.27 13.11
N TYR A 298 -11.97 3.79 11.98
CA TYR A 298 -13.38 3.91 11.58
C TYR A 298 -13.65 2.98 10.42
N ARG A 299 -14.71 2.17 10.51
CA ARG A 299 -15.11 1.25 9.46
C ARG A 299 -16.62 1.15 9.37
N GLY A 300 -17.22 1.94 8.45
CA GLY A 300 -18.65 2.05 8.22
C GLY A 300 -19.24 1.08 7.18
#